data_b03c56fcb058d799b4a5d10f07fe66cd
#
_entry.id   b03c56fcb058d799b4a5d10f07fe66cd
#
_cell.length_a   1.000
_cell.length_b   1.000
_cell.length_c   1.000
_cell.angle_alpha   90.00
_cell.angle_beta   90.00
_cell.angle_gamma   90.00
#
_symmetry.space_group_name_H-M   'P 1'
#
loop_
_entity.id
_entity.type
_entity.pdbx_description
1 polymer ?
#
loop_
_entity_poly.entity_id
_entity_poly.type
_entity_poly.pdbx_seq_one_letter_code
_entity_poly.pdbx_strand_id
1 'polypeptide(L)'
;MKKTSFLVAALLSSTLFFTSCSERTKENAENTAESAAADTRENADNVASDVKDAANDAREGVNDAAADVKDEFREERAELRTKLNEQKDAIDKEIDRIDDKIDRAAANEKERWRKRKALLEDERRELDNDLKDLGNDTKREWREFKAEVNERYEKVKRDLNDNE
;
A
#
# COMPACT_ATOMS: atom_id res chain seq x y z
N MET A 1 5.62 12.21 23.51
CA MET A 1 5.91 11.14 24.46
C MET A 1 5.25 11.49 25.81
N LYS A 2 4.10 10.93 26.10
CA LYS A 2 3.47 11.02 27.43
C LYS A 2 3.02 9.62 27.80
N LYS A 3 3.77 9.05 28.77
CA LYS A 3 3.48 7.76 29.37
C LYS A 3 2.31 7.94 30.36
N THR A 4 1.16 7.33 30.07
CA THR A 4 0.08 7.20 31.04
C THR A 4 0.17 5.83 31.69
N SER A 5 0.73 5.80 32.88
CA SER A 5 0.69 4.65 33.80
C SER A 5 -0.71 4.56 34.41
N PHE A 6 -1.44 3.50 34.11
CA PHE A 6 -2.64 3.14 34.83
C PHE A 6 -2.26 2.29 36.05
N LEU A 7 -2.31 2.91 37.22
CA LEU A 7 -2.26 2.26 38.53
C LEU A 7 -3.64 1.69 38.85
N VAL A 8 -3.77 0.34 38.76
CA VAL A 8 -4.93 -0.36 39.33
C VAL A 8 -4.62 -0.62 40.80
N ALA A 9 -5.23 0.20 41.65
CA ALA A 9 -5.19 -0.01 43.12
C ALA A 9 -6.30 -0.99 43.48
N ALA A 10 -5.95 -2.23 43.80
CA ALA A 10 -6.85 -3.20 44.40
C ALA A 10 -6.89 -2.97 45.90
N LEU A 11 -7.99 -2.38 46.38
CA LEU A 11 -8.30 -2.28 47.81
C LEU A 11 -9.02 -3.56 48.28
N LEU A 12 -8.27 -4.47 48.84
CA LEU A 12 -8.79 -5.60 49.60
C LEU A 12 -9.01 -5.16 51.06
N SER A 13 -10.22 -4.75 51.39
CA SER A 13 -10.63 -4.54 52.77
C SER A 13 -11.41 -5.76 53.26
N SER A 14 -10.72 -6.68 53.93
CA SER A 14 -11.33 -7.85 54.56
C SER A 14 -11.75 -7.49 55.99
N THR A 15 -13.02 -7.23 56.22
CA THR A 15 -13.60 -7.20 57.58
C THR A 15 -14.40 -8.49 57.79
N LEU A 16 -13.85 -9.40 58.56
CA LEU A 16 -14.52 -10.60 59.03
C LEU A 16 -15.40 -10.24 60.24
N PHE A 17 -16.71 -10.11 60.01
CA PHE A 17 -17.69 -10.15 61.11
C PHE A 17 -18.32 -11.52 61.14
N PHE A 18 -17.89 -12.36 62.10
CA PHE A 18 -18.57 -13.59 62.42
C PHE A 18 -19.68 -13.27 63.40
N THR A 19 -20.90 -13.10 62.93
CA THR A 19 -22.11 -13.19 63.73
C THR A 19 -22.89 -14.40 63.27
N SER A 20 -23.32 -15.20 64.28
CA SER A 20 -24.11 -16.42 64.18
C SER A 20 -25.23 -16.28 63.13
N CYS A 21 -25.01 -16.84 61.96
CA CYS A 21 -26.05 -16.94 60.93
C CYS A 21 -26.80 -18.24 61.10
N SER A 22 -28.11 -18.21 61.09
CA SER A 22 -28.98 -19.36 61.01
C SER A 22 -28.72 -20.14 59.71
N GLU A 23 -28.99 -21.44 59.67
CA GLU A 23 -28.80 -22.30 58.50
C GLU A 23 -29.39 -21.69 57.20
N ARG A 24 -30.49 -21.03 57.32
CA ARG A 24 -31.17 -20.34 56.21
C ARG A 24 -30.36 -19.17 55.61
N THR A 25 -29.55 -18.50 56.43
CA THR A 25 -28.65 -17.42 55.95
C THR A 25 -27.42 -17.96 55.25
N LYS A 26 -26.94 -19.14 55.64
CA LYS A 26 -25.85 -19.83 54.97
C LYS A 26 -26.26 -20.31 53.58
N GLU A 27 -27.43 -20.94 53.48
CA GLU A 27 -28.00 -21.41 52.22
C GLU A 27 -28.25 -20.27 51.21
N ASN A 28 -28.75 -19.14 51.69
CA ASN A 28 -28.91 -17.93 50.88
C ASN A 28 -27.55 -17.31 50.45
N ALA A 29 -26.55 -17.34 51.30
CA ALA A 29 -25.19 -16.86 50.97
C ALA A 29 -24.49 -17.76 49.95
N GLU A 30 -24.66 -19.07 50.09
CA GLU A 30 -24.12 -20.04 49.12
C GLU A 30 -24.80 -19.91 47.74
N ASN A 31 -26.13 -19.80 47.70
CA ASN A 31 -26.88 -19.59 46.46
C ASN A 31 -26.54 -18.26 45.80
N THR A 32 -26.34 -17.19 46.58
CA THR A 32 -25.92 -15.88 46.05
C THR A 32 -24.48 -15.94 45.48
N ALA A 33 -23.59 -16.62 46.21
CA ALA A 33 -22.21 -16.78 45.75
C ALA A 33 -22.10 -17.65 44.46
N GLU A 34 -22.92 -18.69 44.39
CA GLU A 34 -22.99 -19.58 43.20
C GLU A 34 -23.56 -18.83 41.98
N SER A 35 -24.65 -18.06 42.17
CA SER A 35 -25.21 -17.20 41.12
C SER A 35 -24.22 -16.13 40.64
N ALA A 36 -23.53 -15.46 41.56
CA ALA A 36 -22.53 -14.47 41.20
C ALA A 36 -21.32 -15.09 40.45
N ALA A 37 -20.95 -16.31 40.82
CA ALA A 37 -19.90 -17.03 40.13
C ALA A 37 -20.34 -17.49 38.72
N ALA A 38 -21.60 -17.89 38.57
CA ALA A 38 -22.18 -18.23 37.26
C ALA A 38 -22.26 -17.00 36.34
N ASP A 39 -22.79 -15.89 36.84
CA ASP A 39 -22.86 -14.63 36.07
C ASP A 39 -21.47 -14.10 35.68
N THR A 40 -20.50 -14.26 36.56
CA THR A 40 -19.11 -13.86 36.25
C THR A 40 -18.50 -14.72 35.15
N ARG A 41 -18.77 -16.04 35.14
CA ARG A 41 -18.28 -16.95 34.08
C ARG A 41 -18.96 -16.64 32.74
N GLU A 42 -20.27 -16.46 32.75
CA GLU A 42 -21.03 -16.12 31.53
C GLU A 42 -20.55 -14.80 30.93
N ASN A 43 -20.34 -13.77 31.78
CA ASN A 43 -19.78 -12.51 31.32
C ASN A 43 -18.35 -12.67 30.78
N ALA A 44 -17.52 -13.49 31.43
CA ALA A 44 -16.16 -13.75 30.93
C ALA A 44 -16.15 -14.48 29.59
N ASP A 45 -17.05 -15.45 29.39
CA ASP A 45 -17.20 -16.18 28.13
C ASP A 45 -17.73 -15.28 27.01
N ASN A 46 -18.69 -14.40 27.32
CA ASN A 46 -19.21 -13.41 26.38
C ASN A 46 -18.11 -12.42 25.96
N VAL A 47 -17.34 -11.87 26.90
CA VAL A 47 -16.23 -10.97 26.59
C VAL A 47 -15.14 -11.68 25.76
N ALA A 48 -14.84 -12.95 26.06
CA ALA A 48 -13.90 -13.72 25.29
C ALA A 48 -14.38 -13.97 23.85
N SER A 49 -15.68 -14.19 23.65
CA SER A 49 -16.30 -14.31 22.33
C SER A 49 -16.22 -12.99 21.58
N ASP A 50 -16.63 -11.88 22.17
CA ASP A 50 -16.64 -10.56 21.57
C ASP A 50 -15.22 -10.12 21.15
N VAL A 51 -14.23 -10.40 22.01
CA VAL A 51 -12.81 -10.12 21.68
C VAL A 51 -12.32 -10.97 20.50
N LYS A 52 -12.73 -12.23 20.43
CA LYS A 52 -12.38 -13.11 19.31
C LYS A 52 -13.03 -12.64 18.01
N ASP A 53 -14.29 -12.25 18.06
CA ASP A 53 -15.01 -11.77 16.89
C ASP A 53 -14.43 -10.44 16.39
N ALA A 54 -14.17 -9.49 17.28
CA ALA A 54 -13.48 -8.25 16.96
C ALA A 54 -12.06 -8.47 16.39
N ALA A 55 -11.35 -9.48 16.87
CA ALA A 55 -10.04 -9.83 16.32
C ALA A 55 -10.13 -10.45 14.91
N ASN A 56 -11.18 -11.22 14.64
CA ASN A 56 -11.44 -11.78 13.31
C ASN A 56 -11.83 -10.67 12.33
N ASP A 57 -12.74 -9.78 12.71
CA ASP A 57 -13.17 -8.64 11.90
C ASP A 57 -11.97 -7.72 11.57
N ALA A 58 -11.11 -7.47 12.56
CA ALA A 58 -9.89 -6.69 12.35
C ALA A 58 -8.92 -7.37 11.37
N ARG A 59 -8.80 -8.71 11.42
CA ARG A 59 -7.96 -9.46 10.48
C ARG A 59 -8.53 -9.45 9.08
N GLU A 60 -9.85 -9.62 8.94
CA GLU A 60 -10.54 -9.56 7.65
C GLU A 60 -10.37 -8.18 7.03
N GLY A 61 -10.64 -7.10 7.77
CA GLY A 61 -10.42 -5.73 7.31
C GLY A 61 -8.97 -5.43 6.92
N VAL A 62 -7.98 -5.98 7.62
CA VAL A 62 -6.56 -5.83 7.24
C VAL A 62 -6.24 -6.61 5.95
N ASN A 63 -6.81 -7.80 5.79
CA ASN A 63 -6.61 -8.60 4.58
C ASN A 63 -7.25 -7.95 3.36
N ASP A 64 -8.45 -7.41 3.49
CA ASP A 64 -9.16 -6.71 2.43
C ASP A 64 -8.40 -5.44 2.02
N ALA A 65 -7.99 -4.62 2.99
CA ALA A 65 -7.16 -3.45 2.70
C ALA A 65 -5.81 -3.81 2.04
N ALA A 66 -5.21 -4.93 2.40
CA ALA A 66 -3.99 -5.41 1.76
C ALA A 66 -4.23 -5.92 0.34
N ALA A 67 -5.39 -6.50 0.06
CA ALA A 67 -5.80 -6.92 -1.28
C ALA A 67 -6.05 -5.70 -2.18
N ASP A 68 -6.81 -4.71 -1.71
CA ASP A 68 -7.11 -3.47 -2.42
C ASP A 68 -5.83 -2.72 -2.81
N VAL A 69 -4.89 -2.55 -1.86
CA VAL A 69 -3.58 -1.91 -2.12
C VAL A 69 -2.76 -2.71 -3.15
N LYS A 70 -2.87 -4.03 -3.17
CA LYS A 70 -2.17 -4.87 -4.14
C LYS A 70 -2.76 -4.74 -5.54
N ASP A 71 -4.07 -4.64 -5.64
CA ASP A 71 -4.77 -4.52 -6.92
C ASP A 71 -4.58 -3.11 -7.51
N GLU A 72 -4.67 -2.04 -6.72
CA GLU A 72 -4.34 -0.67 -7.11
C GLU A 72 -2.89 -0.58 -7.65
N PHE A 73 -1.93 -1.17 -6.94
CA PHE A 73 -0.54 -1.23 -7.37
C PHE A 73 -0.35 -1.96 -8.70
N ARG A 74 -1.14 -3.03 -8.95
CA ARG A 74 -1.11 -3.77 -10.21
C ARG A 74 -1.68 -2.95 -11.36
N GLU A 75 -2.78 -2.24 -11.13
CA GLU A 75 -3.40 -1.35 -12.12
C GLU A 75 -2.48 -0.19 -12.49
N GLU A 76 -1.90 0.49 -11.51
CA GLU A 76 -0.93 1.57 -11.75
C GLU A 76 0.26 1.10 -12.59
N ARG A 77 0.78 -0.11 -12.33
CA ARG A 77 1.86 -0.70 -13.12
C ARG A 77 1.45 -1.00 -14.56
N ALA A 78 0.24 -1.50 -14.75
CA ALA A 78 -0.28 -1.79 -16.08
C ALA A 78 -0.47 -0.51 -16.89
N GLU A 79 -1.01 0.54 -16.26
CA GLU A 79 -1.16 1.86 -16.88
C GLU A 79 0.19 2.47 -17.27
N LEU A 80 1.16 2.45 -16.36
CA LEU A 80 2.50 2.98 -16.62
C LEU A 80 3.19 2.22 -17.76
N ARG A 81 3.05 0.89 -17.78
CA ARG A 81 3.56 0.06 -18.88
C ARG A 81 2.97 0.44 -20.23
N THR A 82 1.66 0.69 -20.26
CA THR A 82 0.97 1.13 -21.49
C THR A 82 1.54 2.47 -21.98
N LYS A 83 1.65 3.45 -21.08
CA LYS A 83 2.22 4.77 -21.41
C LYS A 83 3.65 4.68 -21.95
N LEU A 84 4.50 3.86 -21.32
CA LEU A 84 5.89 3.68 -21.76
C LEU A 84 5.98 3.03 -23.14
N ASN A 85 5.13 2.03 -23.43
CA ASN A 85 5.07 1.39 -24.75
C ASN A 85 4.58 2.37 -25.83
N GLU A 86 3.52 3.13 -25.55
CA GLU A 86 3.01 4.14 -26.50
C GLU A 86 4.07 5.20 -26.82
N GLN A 87 4.83 5.62 -25.80
CA GLN A 87 5.92 6.58 -26.01
C GLN A 87 7.08 6.00 -26.81
N LYS A 88 7.44 4.74 -26.54
CA LYS A 88 8.44 4.03 -27.34
C LYS A 88 8.03 3.94 -28.80
N ASP A 89 6.77 3.58 -29.08
CA ASP A 89 6.23 3.53 -30.43
C ASP A 89 6.28 4.91 -31.12
N ALA A 90 6.03 6.00 -30.36
CA ALA A 90 6.13 7.35 -30.89
C ALA A 90 7.58 7.72 -31.23
N ILE A 91 8.54 7.35 -30.38
CA ILE A 91 9.97 7.54 -30.65
C ILE A 91 10.40 6.75 -31.88
N ASP A 92 10.02 5.48 -32.00
CA ASP A 92 10.35 4.64 -33.15
C ASP A 92 9.86 5.26 -34.46
N LYS A 93 8.62 5.76 -34.48
CA LYS A 93 8.07 6.47 -35.65
C LYS A 93 8.83 7.76 -35.99
N GLU A 94 9.28 8.49 -34.97
CA GLU A 94 10.06 9.71 -35.21
C GLU A 94 11.48 9.38 -35.69
N ILE A 95 12.10 8.32 -35.22
CA ILE A 95 13.37 7.82 -35.74
C ILE A 95 13.23 7.48 -37.21
N ASP A 96 12.20 6.76 -37.65
CA ASP A 96 11.92 6.43 -39.03
C ASP A 96 11.77 7.70 -39.88
N ARG A 97 11.04 8.71 -39.41
CA ARG A 97 10.90 10.00 -40.12
C ARG A 97 12.24 10.74 -40.25
N ILE A 98 13.08 10.65 -39.22
CA ILE A 98 14.42 11.27 -39.25
C ILE A 98 15.31 10.55 -40.23
N ASP A 99 15.25 9.24 -40.37
CA ASP A 99 16.00 8.50 -41.40
C ASP A 99 15.61 8.95 -42.78
N ASP A 100 14.35 9.11 -43.08
CA ASP A 100 13.86 9.69 -44.34
C ASP A 100 14.37 11.13 -44.55
N LYS A 101 14.43 11.96 -43.48
CA LYS A 101 14.99 13.33 -43.57
C LYS A 101 16.51 13.31 -43.86
N ILE A 102 17.23 12.40 -43.19
CA ILE A 102 18.68 12.22 -43.43
C ILE A 102 18.96 11.85 -44.89
N ASP A 103 18.18 10.97 -45.50
CA ASP A 103 18.38 10.53 -46.87
C ASP A 103 18.19 11.68 -47.87
N ARG A 104 17.26 12.57 -47.62
CA ARG A 104 16.88 13.68 -48.51
C ARG A 104 17.60 14.99 -48.23
N ALA A 105 18.24 15.14 -47.06
CA ALA A 105 18.82 16.39 -46.63
C ALA A 105 20.16 16.73 -47.30
N ALA A 106 20.49 18.01 -47.36
CA ALA A 106 21.82 18.48 -47.74
C ALA A 106 22.86 18.09 -46.66
N ALA A 107 24.16 18.07 -47.05
CA ALA A 107 25.22 17.56 -46.20
C ALA A 107 25.31 18.29 -44.84
N ASN A 108 25.06 19.60 -44.80
CA ASN A 108 25.08 20.43 -43.61
C ASN A 108 23.89 20.15 -42.64
N GLU A 109 22.79 19.64 -43.17
CA GLU A 109 21.59 19.30 -42.35
C GLU A 109 21.63 17.86 -41.83
N LYS A 110 22.29 16.97 -42.58
CA LYS A 110 22.43 15.54 -42.22
C LYS A 110 23.03 15.36 -40.81
N GLU A 111 23.98 16.19 -40.41
CA GLU A 111 24.61 16.10 -39.09
C GLU A 111 23.61 16.45 -37.97
N ARG A 112 22.77 17.46 -38.17
CA ARG A 112 21.72 17.85 -37.21
C ARG A 112 20.73 16.73 -37.03
N TRP A 113 20.25 16.12 -38.11
CA TRP A 113 19.31 14.99 -38.04
C TRP A 113 19.92 13.76 -37.38
N ARG A 114 21.20 13.45 -37.66
CA ARG A 114 21.89 12.34 -36.99
C ARG A 114 22.03 12.57 -35.48
N LYS A 115 22.32 13.78 -35.04
CA LYS A 115 22.36 14.11 -33.62
C LYS A 115 20.96 13.95 -32.96
N ARG A 116 19.92 14.37 -33.66
CA ARG A 116 18.55 14.20 -33.17
C ARG A 116 18.16 12.72 -33.04
N LYS A 117 18.48 11.94 -34.07
CA LYS A 117 18.29 10.48 -34.05
C LYS A 117 18.99 9.83 -32.86
N ALA A 118 20.26 10.17 -32.63
CA ALA A 118 21.02 9.62 -31.51
C ALA A 118 20.39 9.93 -30.14
N LEU A 119 19.84 11.14 -29.95
CA LEU A 119 19.12 11.50 -28.73
C LEU A 119 17.84 10.64 -28.55
N LEU A 120 17.07 10.43 -29.60
CA LEU A 120 15.87 9.60 -29.54
C LEU A 120 16.20 8.12 -29.29
N GLU A 121 17.30 7.61 -29.87
CA GLU A 121 17.79 6.25 -29.60
C GLU A 121 18.25 6.09 -28.14
N ASP A 122 18.82 7.14 -27.53
CA ASP A 122 19.16 7.13 -26.10
C ASP A 122 17.90 7.12 -25.24
N GLU A 123 16.94 7.99 -25.53
CA GLU A 123 15.65 8.04 -24.84
C GLU A 123 14.88 6.71 -24.94
N ARG A 124 14.90 6.08 -26.13
CA ARG A 124 14.32 4.76 -26.34
C ARG A 124 14.96 3.69 -25.46
N ARG A 125 16.30 3.70 -25.31
CA ARG A 125 17.00 2.77 -24.41
C ARG A 125 16.65 2.99 -22.94
N GLU A 126 16.47 4.24 -22.54
CA GLU A 126 16.00 4.55 -21.18
C GLU A 126 14.60 4.00 -20.92
N LEU A 127 13.67 4.13 -21.89
CA LEU A 127 12.33 3.55 -21.78
C LEU A 127 12.36 2.02 -21.70
N ASP A 128 13.24 1.36 -22.46
CA ASP A 128 13.43 -0.09 -22.38
C ASP A 128 13.93 -0.53 -20.99
N ASN A 129 14.81 0.25 -20.36
CA ASN A 129 15.24 0.02 -18.99
C ASN A 129 14.09 0.23 -17.99
N ASP A 130 13.33 1.32 -18.12
CA ASP A 130 12.17 1.59 -17.27
C ASP A 130 11.12 0.47 -17.36
N LEU A 131 10.84 -0.03 -18.57
CA LEU A 131 9.93 -1.16 -18.78
C LEU A 131 10.42 -2.44 -18.10
N LYS A 132 11.74 -2.67 -18.10
CA LYS A 132 12.37 -3.81 -17.43
C LYS A 132 12.31 -3.66 -15.92
N ASP A 133 12.64 -2.48 -15.41
CA ASP A 133 12.66 -2.20 -13.98
C ASP A 133 11.24 -2.19 -13.40
N LEU A 134 10.25 -1.75 -14.18
CA LEU A 134 8.83 -1.86 -13.85
C LEU A 134 8.41 -3.28 -13.44
N GLY A 135 9.12 -4.31 -13.90
CA GLY A 135 8.90 -5.71 -13.51
C GLY A 135 9.46 -6.08 -12.14
N ASN A 136 10.45 -5.35 -11.65
CA ASN A 136 11.30 -5.74 -10.53
C ASN A 136 11.07 -4.93 -9.24
N ASP A 137 10.40 -3.76 -9.33
CA ASP A 137 10.29 -2.83 -8.21
C ASP A 137 9.43 -3.34 -7.06
N THR A 138 9.90 -3.07 -5.84
CA THR A 138 9.15 -3.29 -4.61
C THR A 138 8.23 -2.10 -4.33
N LYS A 139 7.13 -2.32 -3.59
CA LYS A 139 6.18 -1.25 -3.22
C LYS A 139 6.83 -0.04 -2.54
N ARG A 140 8.00 -0.20 -1.90
CA ARG A 140 8.69 0.88 -1.17
C ARG A 140 9.32 1.90 -2.12
N GLU A 141 9.89 1.43 -3.21
CA GLU A 141 10.59 2.24 -4.22
C GLU A 141 9.65 2.71 -5.33
N TRP A 142 8.46 2.10 -5.43
CA TRP A 142 7.47 2.36 -6.48
C TRP A 142 7.11 3.84 -6.65
N ARG A 143 6.96 4.58 -5.55
CA ARG A 143 6.56 5.98 -5.61
C ARG A 143 7.62 6.87 -6.24
N GLU A 144 8.88 6.62 -5.91
CA GLU A 144 10.04 7.33 -6.47
C GLU A 144 10.20 6.98 -7.94
N PHE A 145 10.22 5.69 -8.27
CA PHE A 145 10.28 5.19 -9.64
C PHE A 145 9.16 5.79 -10.52
N LYS A 146 7.91 5.74 -10.06
CA LYS A 146 6.77 6.30 -10.80
C LYS A 146 6.93 7.82 -11.03
N ALA A 147 7.46 8.56 -10.07
CA ALA A 147 7.70 9.98 -10.22
C ALA A 147 8.79 10.27 -11.29
N GLU A 148 9.91 9.57 -11.24
CA GLU A 148 11.00 9.70 -12.21
C GLU A 148 10.56 9.34 -13.63
N VAL A 149 9.85 8.23 -13.78
CA VAL A 149 9.33 7.78 -15.08
C VAL A 149 8.34 8.79 -15.64
N ASN A 150 7.41 9.31 -14.82
CA ASN A 150 6.46 10.32 -15.28
C ASN A 150 7.15 11.64 -15.70
N GLU A 151 8.17 12.09 -14.97
CA GLU A 151 8.95 13.28 -15.35
C GLU A 151 9.63 13.07 -16.71
N ARG A 152 10.25 11.92 -16.91
CA ARG A 152 10.90 11.53 -18.17
C ARG A 152 9.89 11.43 -19.31
N TYR A 153 8.74 10.81 -19.04
CA TYR A 153 7.64 10.73 -19.99
C TYR A 153 7.21 12.12 -20.50
N GLU A 154 6.98 13.06 -19.59
CA GLU A 154 6.57 14.42 -19.96
C GLU A 154 7.68 15.18 -20.70
N LYS A 155 8.95 14.94 -20.38
CA LYS A 155 10.08 15.52 -21.11
C LYS A 155 10.11 15.02 -22.57
N VAL A 156 10.09 13.71 -22.79
CA VAL A 156 10.12 13.12 -24.12
C VAL A 156 8.92 13.57 -24.95
N LYS A 157 7.72 13.63 -24.34
CA LYS A 157 6.52 14.11 -25.01
C LYS A 157 6.66 15.56 -25.50
N ARG A 158 7.24 16.45 -24.69
CA ARG A 158 7.57 17.82 -25.14
C ARG A 158 8.56 17.82 -26.27
N ASP A 159 9.64 17.06 -26.13
CA ASP A 159 10.71 16.99 -27.14
C ASP A 159 10.22 16.45 -28.50
N LEU A 160 9.22 15.58 -28.51
CA LEU A 160 8.56 15.10 -29.73
C LEU A 160 7.66 16.18 -30.35
N ASN A 161 6.91 16.93 -29.54
CA ASN A 161 5.96 17.95 -30.02
C ASN A 161 6.66 19.24 -30.53
N ASP A 162 7.76 19.64 -29.88
CA ASP A 162 8.49 20.88 -30.22
C ASP A 162 9.24 20.80 -31.56
N ASN A 163 9.25 19.64 -32.20
CA ASN A 163 10.01 19.37 -33.44
C ASN A 163 9.13 19.01 -34.65
N GLU A 164 7.81 19.14 -34.55
CA GLU A 164 6.88 19.09 -35.67
C GLU A 164 6.81 20.46 -36.37
#